data_9912a63d5cf72304947462c9a09f9037
#
_entry.id   9912a63d5cf72304947462c9a09f9037
#
_cell.length_a   1.000
_cell.length_b   1.000
_cell.length_c   1.000
_cell.angle_alpha   90.00
_cell.angle_beta   90.00
_cell.angle_gamma   90.00
#
_symmetry.space_group_name_H-M   'P 1'
#
loop_
_entity.id
_entity.type
_entity.pdbx_description
1 polymer ?
#
loop_
_entity_poly.entity_id
_entity_poly.type
_entity_poly.pdbx_seq_one_letter_code
_entity_poly.pdbx_strand_id
1 'polypeptide(L)'
;TLFSILFIYLFFHYFPAWIFDWLEKGSWKYHSVRLLVLRAFTARINDMSNSFAFLTSSFTVSLSLIAVVAISIFTFNYRLSLVPFTFSIITSQNQNHLADYDIYIKEKYPNSHSCTYTIYQSTSSAFTSSIPGFTLYNAVIMPYSEFDLCISHSDYSALRSLLGYAPISLNENEYIVHCLSSFQGTFKTCAEQHSTLDIGDNNLSFAGICTEPLDQYDGYSNGNLFLLVVPDSVVGSLSTYYSKYSTLMDEPFSHAEYCEMQDVFPNLISLRSDSSSSLIKSSPVDYIDISDDIRQTNGFLYITSALPVLYIAIILSVSGFTVIASNVLCENLKASHDFRILKNIGYDIHTLEKITLYH
;
A
#
# COMPACT_ATOMS: atom_id res chain seq x y z
N THR A 1 -10.85 14.85 -6.54
CA THR A 1 -11.32 14.46 -7.90
C THR A 1 -12.47 15.34 -8.40
N LEU A 2 -13.58 15.50 -7.65
CA LEU A 2 -14.72 16.38 -8.07
C LEU A 2 -14.29 17.82 -8.32
N PHE A 3 -13.49 18.39 -7.43
CA PHE A 3 -12.92 19.75 -7.61
C PHE A 3 -12.00 19.83 -8.84
N SER A 4 -11.24 18.79 -9.13
CA SER A 4 -10.37 18.76 -10.31
C SER A 4 -11.17 18.74 -11.61
N ILE A 5 -12.25 17.96 -11.67
CA ILE A 5 -13.14 17.88 -12.83
C ILE A 5 -13.83 19.25 -13.06
N LEU A 6 -14.34 19.86 -11.99
CA LEU A 6 -14.96 21.18 -12.06
C LEU A 6 -13.94 22.24 -12.54
N PHE A 7 -12.71 22.21 -12.01
CA PHE A 7 -11.64 23.11 -12.42
C PHE A 7 -11.27 22.93 -13.90
N ILE A 8 -11.13 21.69 -14.36
CA ILE A 8 -10.87 21.37 -15.78
C ILE A 8 -11.99 21.92 -16.67
N TYR A 9 -13.26 21.67 -16.29
CA TYR A 9 -14.40 22.17 -17.04
C TYR A 9 -14.39 23.70 -17.12
N LEU A 10 -14.23 24.40 -16.00
CA LEU A 10 -14.15 25.86 -15.95
C LEU A 10 -12.96 26.40 -16.75
N PHE A 11 -11.81 25.73 -16.65
CA PHE A 11 -10.61 26.11 -17.40
C PHE A 11 -10.87 26.06 -18.92
N PHE A 12 -11.37 24.95 -19.45
CA PHE A 12 -11.63 24.82 -20.89
C PHE A 12 -12.79 25.71 -21.37
N HIS A 13 -13.72 26.07 -20.49
CA HIS A 13 -14.82 26.95 -20.84
C HIS A 13 -14.42 28.42 -20.86
N TYR A 14 -13.63 28.90 -19.91
CA TYR A 14 -13.28 30.30 -19.76
C TYR A 14 -11.90 30.68 -20.34
N PHE A 15 -10.95 29.77 -20.34
CA PHE A 15 -9.58 30.01 -20.79
C PHE A 15 -9.48 30.36 -22.27
N PRO A 16 -10.21 29.73 -23.20
CA PRO A 16 -10.24 30.17 -24.59
C PRO A 16 -10.74 31.59 -24.75
N ALA A 17 -11.85 31.94 -24.12
CA ALA A 17 -12.39 33.30 -24.17
C ALA A 17 -11.39 34.32 -23.64
N TRP A 18 -10.69 34.03 -22.54
CA TRP A 18 -9.66 34.90 -21.96
C TRP A 18 -8.45 35.10 -22.88
N ILE A 19 -7.95 34.01 -23.52
CA ILE A 19 -6.86 34.10 -24.50
C ILE A 19 -7.26 35.02 -25.66
N PHE A 20 -8.51 34.90 -26.13
CA PHE A 20 -9.00 35.75 -27.26
C PHE A 20 -9.06 37.20 -26.88
N ASP A 21 -9.62 37.56 -25.77
CA ASP A 21 -9.63 38.95 -25.28
C ASP A 21 -8.21 39.51 -25.16
N TRP A 22 -7.25 38.67 -24.77
CA TRP A 22 -5.85 39.06 -24.67
C TRP A 22 -5.20 39.25 -26.05
N LEU A 23 -5.43 38.34 -27.00
CA LEU A 23 -4.92 38.43 -28.38
C LEU A 23 -5.58 39.56 -29.18
N GLU A 24 -6.85 39.85 -28.94
CA GLU A 24 -7.57 40.95 -29.59
C GLU A 24 -7.09 42.33 -29.14
N LYS A 25 -6.56 42.47 -27.95
CA LYS A 25 -5.93 43.71 -27.44
C LYS A 25 -4.52 43.96 -27.99
N GLY A 26 -3.88 42.94 -28.60
CA GLY A 26 -2.54 43.06 -29.17
C GLY A 26 -2.49 43.69 -30.54
N SER A 27 -1.34 44.27 -30.92
CA SER A 27 -1.07 44.84 -32.27
C SER A 27 -1.05 43.79 -33.40
N TRP A 28 -1.25 42.54 -33.12
CA TRP A 28 -1.24 41.38 -34.02
C TRP A 28 -2.38 41.37 -35.03
N LYS A 29 -3.47 42.10 -34.73
CA LYS A 29 -4.68 42.12 -35.54
C LYS A 29 -4.56 42.82 -36.90
N TYR A 30 -3.49 43.55 -37.13
CA TYR A 30 -3.35 44.35 -38.36
C TYR A 30 -2.76 43.62 -39.57
N HIS A 31 -2.44 42.33 -39.45
CA HIS A 31 -2.05 41.48 -40.61
C HIS A 31 -3.27 40.69 -41.10
N SER A 32 -3.76 41.00 -42.29
CA SER A 32 -5.04 40.53 -42.87
C SER A 32 -5.28 39.00 -42.82
N VAL A 33 -4.26 38.19 -43.11
CA VAL A 33 -4.37 36.72 -43.08
C VAL A 33 -4.43 36.20 -41.64
N ARG A 34 -3.69 36.80 -40.72
CA ARG A 34 -3.65 36.37 -39.31
C ARG A 34 -4.97 36.61 -38.58
N LEU A 35 -5.68 37.68 -38.89
CA LEU A 35 -6.99 37.95 -38.32
C LEU A 35 -8.03 36.88 -38.72
N LEU A 36 -7.95 36.45 -39.98
CA LEU A 36 -8.89 35.42 -40.53
C LEU A 36 -8.62 34.07 -39.88
N VAL A 37 -7.36 33.66 -39.74
CA VAL A 37 -6.95 32.45 -39.04
C VAL A 37 -7.34 32.54 -37.56
N LEU A 38 -7.14 33.68 -36.91
CA LEU A 38 -7.51 33.84 -35.51
C LEU A 38 -9.01 33.68 -35.31
N ARG A 39 -9.85 34.32 -36.15
CA ARG A 39 -11.32 34.18 -36.05
C ARG A 39 -11.82 32.77 -36.35
N ALA A 40 -11.25 32.11 -37.36
CA ALA A 40 -11.58 30.74 -37.64
C ALA A 40 -11.21 29.78 -36.47
N PHE A 41 -10.05 30.03 -35.85
CA PHE A 41 -9.59 29.30 -34.68
C PHE A 41 -10.48 29.55 -33.46
N THR A 42 -10.92 30.84 -33.25
CA THR A 42 -11.85 31.19 -32.14
C THR A 42 -13.18 30.44 -32.24
N ALA A 43 -13.79 30.50 -33.43
CA ALA A 43 -15.06 29.87 -33.65
C ALA A 43 -14.96 28.35 -33.36
N ARG A 44 -13.87 27.70 -33.80
CA ARG A 44 -13.63 26.28 -33.56
C ARG A 44 -13.40 25.95 -32.10
N ILE A 45 -12.54 26.67 -31.40
CA ILE A 45 -12.27 26.41 -29.98
C ILE A 45 -13.54 26.56 -29.15
N ASN A 46 -14.37 27.56 -29.42
CA ASN A 46 -15.60 27.76 -28.68
C ASN A 46 -16.59 26.62 -28.90
N ASP A 47 -16.72 26.12 -30.14
CA ASP A 47 -17.56 24.97 -30.45
C ASP A 47 -17.02 23.65 -29.85
N MET A 48 -15.68 23.51 -29.77
CA MET A 48 -15.02 22.30 -29.26
C MET A 48 -14.72 22.35 -27.76
N SER A 49 -14.91 23.48 -27.09
CA SER A 49 -14.57 23.68 -25.67
C SER A 49 -15.19 22.61 -24.77
N ASN A 50 -16.46 22.30 -24.95
CA ASN A 50 -17.17 21.25 -24.18
C ASN A 50 -16.60 19.85 -24.47
N SER A 51 -16.23 19.58 -25.73
CA SER A 51 -15.62 18.29 -26.11
C SER A 51 -14.23 18.13 -25.50
N PHE A 52 -13.41 19.18 -25.49
CA PHE A 52 -12.10 19.18 -24.83
C PHE A 52 -12.23 19.05 -23.32
N ALA A 53 -13.18 19.72 -22.69
CA ALA A 53 -13.45 19.60 -21.27
C ALA A 53 -13.86 18.16 -20.89
N PHE A 54 -14.75 17.56 -21.68
CA PHE A 54 -15.15 16.16 -21.50
C PHE A 54 -13.98 15.19 -21.67
N LEU A 55 -13.20 15.35 -22.74
CA LEU A 55 -12.03 14.52 -23.02
C LEU A 55 -11.00 14.58 -21.89
N THR A 56 -10.62 15.80 -21.51
CA THR A 56 -9.60 15.98 -20.46
C THR A 56 -10.08 15.42 -19.13
N SER A 57 -11.35 15.65 -18.76
CA SER A 57 -11.92 15.08 -17.52
C SER A 57 -11.99 13.56 -17.58
N SER A 58 -12.40 12.97 -18.71
CA SER A 58 -12.49 11.53 -18.92
C SER A 58 -11.10 10.86 -18.80
N PHE A 59 -10.07 11.41 -19.46
CA PHE A 59 -8.72 10.90 -19.35
C PHE A 59 -8.13 11.10 -17.95
N THR A 60 -8.41 12.23 -17.30
CA THR A 60 -7.95 12.46 -15.92
C THR A 60 -8.53 11.45 -14.95
N VAL A 61 -9.84 11.16 -15.07
CA VAL A 61 -10.50 10.13 -14.24
C VAL A 61 -9.93 8.75 -14.56
N SER A 62 -9.79 8.39 -15.83
CA SER A 62 -9.23 7.11 -16.25
C SER A 62 -7.81 6.90 -15.72
N LEU A 63 -6.91 7.88 -15.86
CA LEU A 63 -5.54 7.81 -15.34
C LEU A 63 -5.52 7.73 -13.80
N SER A 64 -6.42 8.45 -13.13
CA SER A 64 -6.55 8.37 -11.67
C SER A 64 -6.98 6.98 -11.21
N LEU A 65 -7.91 6.34 -11.91
CA LEU A 65 -8.35 4.97 -11.62
C LEU A 65 -7.23 3.95 -11.85
N ILE A 66 -6.47 4.08 -12.93
CA ILE A 66 -5.29 3.23 -13.20
C ILE A 66 -4.25 3.40 -12.10
N ALA A 67 -3.98 4.64 -11.66
CA ALA A 67 -3.06 4.90 -10.56
C ALA A 67 -3.53 4.25 -9.24
N VAL A 68 -4.83 4.29 -8.94
CA VAL A 68 -5.40 3.61 -7.76
C VAL A 68 -5.14 2.09 -7.83
N VAL A 69 -5.37 1.47 -8.98
CA VAL A 69 -5.09 0.03 -9.18
C VAL A 69 -3.60 -0.27 -9.00
N ALA A 70 -2.71 0.55 -9.58
CA ALA A 70 -1.26 0.37 -9.43
C ALA A 70 -0.81 0.49 -7.96
N ILE A 71 -1.33 1.49 -7.22
CA ILE A 71 -1.05 1.67 -5.79
C ILE A 71 -1.57 0.46 -5.00
N SER A 72 -2.76 -0.06 -5.32
CA SER A 72 -3.33 -1.23 -4.66
C SER A 72 -2.44 -2.47 -4.85
N ILE A 73 -1.95 -2.72 -6.06
CA ILE A 73 -1.03 -3.84 -6.35
C ILE A 73 0.28 -3.66 -5.58
N PHE A 74 0.84 -2.45 -5.58
CA PHE A 74 2.07 -2.15 -4.82
C PHE A 74 1.87 -2.38 -3.32
N THR A 75 0.76 -1.90 -2.76
CA THR A 75 0.42 -2.08 -1.34
C THR A 75 0.24 -3.56 -0.99
N PHE A 76 -0.37 -4.33 -1.88
CA PHE A 76 -0.52 -5.77 -1.71
C PHE A 76 0.83 -6.49 -1.65
N ASN A 77 1.71 -6.23 -2.62
CA ASN A 77 3.05 -6.82 -2.65
C ASN A 77 3.88 -6.41 -1.41
N TYR A 78 3.77 -5.16 -0.98
CA TYR A 78 4.43 -4.71 0.24
C TYR A 78 3.90 -5.46 1.48
N ARG A 79 2.59 -5.64 1.61
CA ARG A 79 2.02 -6.40 2.72
C ARG A 79 2.45 -7.87 2.73
N LEU A 80 2.54 -8.50 1.56
CA LEU A 80 3.05 -9.87 1.46
C LEU A 80 4.52 -9.98 1.90
N SER A 81 5.33 -8.97 1.64
CA SER A 81 6.73 -8.96 2.08
C SER A 81 6.90 -8.83 3.60
N LEU A 82 5.85 -8.44 4.33
CA LEU A 82 5.86 -8.37 5.80
C LEU A 82 5.62 -9.75 6.46
N VAL A 83 5.24 -10.76 5.68
CA VAL A 83 5.02 -12.14 6.16
C VAL A 83 6.08 -13.04 5.53
N PRO A 84 7.29 -13.09 6.11
CA PRO A 84 8.40 -13.83 5.51
C PRO A 84 8.28 -15.35 5.75
N PHE A 85 7.58 -15.79 6.80
CA PHE A 85 7.48 -17.19 7.16
C PHE A 85 6.41 -17.92 6.35
N THR A 86 6.61 -19.20 6.10
CA THR A 86 5.63 -20.07 5.41
C THR A 86 4.37 -20.22 6.25
N PHE A 87 4.55 -20.48 7.53
CA PHE A 87 3.49 -20.39 8.53
C PHE A 87 4.08 -20.10 9.91
N SER A 88 3.22 -19.67 10.83
CA SER A 88 3.57 -19.46 12.23
C SER A 88 2.48 -19.99 13.15
N ILE A 89 2.87 -20.63 14.27
CA ILE A 89 1.95 -21.10 15.30
C ILE A 89 2.14 -20.26 16.54
N ILE A 90 1.03 -19.73 17.07
CA ILE A 90 1.01 -18.86 18.25
C ILE A 90 0.31 -19.60 19.37
N THR A 91 0.95 -19.66 20.54
CA THR A 91 0.37 -20.20 21.75
C THR A 91 0.42 -19.21 22.89
N SER A 92 -0.66 -19.09 23.65
CA SER A 92 -0.69 -18.34 24.90
C SER A 92 -0.18 -19.15 26.10
N GLN A 93 0.11 -20.45 25.88
CA GLN A 93 0.52 -21.40 26.91
C GLN A 93 2.02 -21.68 26.88
N ASN A 94 2.43 -22.54 27.78
CA ASN A 94 3.82 -22.91 28.00
C ASN A 94 4.47 -23.48 26.72
N GLN A 95 5.71 -23.10 26.43
CA GLN A 95 6.50 -23.46 25.24
C GLN A 95 6.63 -24.96 24.94
N ASN A 96 6.33 -25.84 25.92
CA ASN A 96 6.54 -27.27 25.77
C ASN A 96 5.76 -27.92 24.60
N HIS A 97 4.60 -27.37 24.24
CA HIS A 97 3.82 -27.85 23.10
C HIS A 97 4.41 -27.48 21.73
N LEU A 98 5.16 -26.41 21.65
CA LEU A 98 5.77 -25.97 20.40
C LEU A 98 6.86 -26.93 19.90
N ALA A 99 7.49 -27.70 20.81
CA ALA A 99 8.46 -28.73 20.44
C ALA A 99 7.82 -29.89 19.67
N ASP A 100 6.56 -30.23 19.97
CA ASP A 100 5.85 -31.32 19.28
C ASP A 100 5.56 -30.93 17.81
N TYR A 101 5.24 -29.65 17.56
CA TYR A 101 5.10 -29.14 16.20
C TYR A 101 6.42 -29.17 15.44
N ASP A 102 7.54 -28.82 16.08
CA ASP A 102 8.87 -28.85 15.44
C ASP A 102 9.27 -30.27 15.05
N ILE A 103 8.99 -31.27 15.91
CA ILE A 103 9.23 -32.67 15.60
C ILE A 103 8.40 -33.14 14.42
N TYR A 104 7.09 -32.87 14.42
CA TYR A 104 6.18 -33.24 13.34
C TYR A 104 6.59 -32.63 12.01
N ILE A 105 6.93 -31.32 12.01
CA ILE A 105 7.32 -30.61 10.80
C ILE A 105 8.65 -31.12 10.26
N LYS A 106 9.66 -31.34 11.09
CA LYS A 106 10.96 -31.87 10.67
C LYS A 106 10.88 -33.29 10.14
N GLU A 107 9.96 -34.12 10.69
CA GLU A 107 9.73 -35.47 10.18
C GLU A 107 9.11 -35.44 8.77
N LYS A 108 8.14 -34.54 8.55
CA LYS A 108 7.42 -34.44 7.27
C LYS A 108 8.18 -33.61 6.24
N TYR A 109 8.89 -32.57 6.68
CA TYR A 109 9.63 -31.62 5.85
C TYR A 109 11.08 -31.46 6.35
N PRO A 110 11.99 -32.38 6.02
CA PRO A 110 13.36 -32.37 6.55
C PRO A 110 14.18 -31.12 6.24
N ASN A 111 13.84 -30.42 5.15
CA ASN A 111 14.53 -29.19 4.73
C ASN A 111 13.90 -27.93 5.33
N SER A 112 12.95 -28.07 6.24
CA SER A 112 12.35 -26.91 6.90
C SER A 112 13.30 -26.29 7.92
N HIS A 113 13.30 -24.97 7.99
CA HIS A 113 14.01 -24.18 8.99
C HIS A 113 13.00 -23.53 9.92
N SER A 114 13.16 -23.71 11.20
CA SER A 114 12.20 -23.25 12.21
C SER A 114 12.88 -22.54 13.36
N CYS A 115 12.15 -21.66 14.00
CA CYS A 115 12.57 -20.95 15.20
C CYS A 115 11.39 -20.80 16.17
N THR A 116 11.63 -21.11 17.44
CA THR A 116 10.68 -20.86 18.52
C THR A 116 11.18 -19.67 19.33
N TYR A 117 10.32 -18.72 19.62
CA TYR A 117 10.64 -17.52 20.37
C TYR A 117 9.47 -17.06 21.23
N THR A 118 9.75 -16.19 22.19
CA THR A 118 8.74 -15.68 23.11
C THR A 118 8.67 -14.16 23.04
N ILE A 119 7.46 -13.66 23.01
CA ILE A 119 7.16 -12.24 23.18
C ILE A 119 6.76 -12.01 24.62
N TYR A 120 7.40 -11.05 25.23
CA TYR A 120 7.19 -10.67 26.63
C TYR A 120 6.43 -9.35 26.71
N GLN A 121 5.72 -9.17 27.80
CA GLN A 121 4.99 -7.96 28.09
C GLN A 121 5.66 -7.23 29.24
N SER A 122 6.00 -5.97 29.03
CA SER A 122 6.44 -5.07 30.11
C SER A 122 5.27 -4.68 31.00
N THR A 123 5.53 -4.42 32.26
CA THR A 123 4.56 -3.80 33.17
C THR A 123 4.39 -2.30 32.89
N SER A 124 5.32 -1.70 32.17
CA SER A 124 5.33 -0.31 31.74
C SER A 124 4.78 -0.17 30.31
N SER A 125 4.10 0.94 30.05
CA SER A 125 3.72 1.39 28.72
C SER A 125 4.43 2.70 28.33
N ALA A 126 5.62 2.92 28.88
CA ALA A 126 6.33 4.19 28.76
C ALA A 126 6.66 4.53 27.31
N PHE A 127 7.13 3.57 26.53
CA PHE A 127 7.40 3.79 25.10
C PHE A 127 6.10 3.98 24.31
N THR A 128 5.13 3.11 24.51
CA THR A 128 3.81 3.16 23.87
C THR A 128 3.10 4.49 24.11
N SER A 129 3.11 4.98 25.35
CA SER A 129 2.45 6.26 25.72
C SER A 129 3.16 7.49 25.17
N SER A 130 4.43 7.39 24.79
CA SER A 130 5.22 8.48 24.20
C SER A 130 4.91 8.74 22.73
N ILE A 131 4.22 7.81 22.05
CA ILE A 131 3.94 7.89 20.61
C ILE A 131 2.86 8.95 20.33
N PRO A 132 3.12 10.00 19.53
CA PRO A 132 2.14 11.03 19.23
C PRO A 132 0.89 10.45 18.55
N GLY A 133 -0.31 10.75 19.09
CA GLY A 133 -1.57 10.27 18.54
C GLY A 133 -1.89 8.80 18.82
N PHE A 134 -1.10 8.11 19.64
CA PHE A 134 -1.28 6.70 19.96
C PHE A 134 -2.68 6.37 20.50
N THR A 135 -3.24 7.24 21.37
CA THR A 135 -4.60 7.08 21.88
C THR A 135 -5.68 7.08 20.78
N LEU A 136 -5.50 7.92 19.74
CA LEU A 136 -6.40 7.95 18.59
C LEU A 136 -6.19 6.72 17.69
N TYR A 137 -4.94 6.31 17.54
CA TYR A 137 -4.54 5.16 16.73
C TYR A 137 -5.00 3.84 17.36
N ASN A 138 -4.84 3.69 18.68
CA ASN A 138 -5.31 2.55 19.47
C ASN A 138 -6.84 2.40 19.44
N ALA A 139 -7.58 3.51 19.51
CA ALA A 139 -9.04 3.47 19.49
C ALA A 139 -9.61 3.00 18.14
N VAL A 140 -8.87 3.20 17.03
CA VAL A 140 -9.36 2.95 15.68
C VAL A 140 -8.75 1.69 15.04
N ILE A 141 -7.48 1.38 15.32
CA ILE A 141 -6.70 0.40 14.56
C ILE A 141 -6.21 -0.79 15.39
N MET A 142 -5.88 -0.59 16.69
CA MET A 142 -5.22 -1.61 17.52
C MET A 142 -5.62 -1.56 19.01
N PRO A 143 -6.69 -2.27 19.40
CA PRO A 143 -7.12 -2.30 20.81
C PRO A 143 -6.19 -3.14 21.72
N TYR A 144 -5.02 -3.61 21.24
CA TYR A 144 -4.26 -4.67 21.93
C TYR A 144 -2.91 -4.27 22.51
N SER A 145 -2.39 -3.09 22.24
CA SER A 145 -1.08 -2.68 22.78
C SER A 145 -1.21 -1.69 23.94
N GLU A 146 -1.78 -2.14 25.04
CA GLU A 146 -1.75 -1.36 26.30
C GLU A 146 -0.36 -1.36 26.95
N PHE A 147 0.55 -2.23 26.48
CA PHE A 147 1.86 -2.47 27.10
C PHE A 147 2.96 -2.47 26.04
N ASP A 148 4.17 -2.20 26.49
CA ASP A 148 5.35 -2.35 25.65
C ASP A 148 5.67 -3.85 25.49
N LEU A 149 5.68 -4.33 24.24
CA LEU A 149 6.02 -5.71 23.92
C LEU A 149 7.52 -5.82 23.64
N CYS A 150 8.13 -6.86 24.21
CA CYS A 150 9.57 -7.10 24.18
C CYS A 150 9.89 -8.48 23.63
N ILE A 151 11.06 -8.60 23.00
CA ILE A 151 11.67 -9.87 22.63
C ILE A 151 13.10 -9.91 23.15
N SER A 152 13.59 -11.11 23.53
CA SER A 152 14.98 -11.30 23.92
C SER A 152 15.93 -11.08 22.75
N HIS A 153 17.13 -10.59 23.00
CA HIS A 153 18.15 -10.43 21.98
C HIS A 153 18.54 -11.75 21.32
N SER A 154 18.56 -12.84 22.09
CA SER A 154 18.86 -14.19 21.56
C SER A 154 17.79 -14.67 20.58
N ASP A 155 16.49 -14.58 20.96
CA ASP A 155 15.38 -14.96 20.08
C ASP A 155 15.31 -14.08 18.82
N TYR A 156 15.52 -12.78 19.00
CA TYR A 156 15.56 -11.83 17.88
C TYR A 156 16.70 -12.14 16.90
N SER A 157 17.88 -12.48 17.42
CA SER A 157 19.04 -12.86 16.60
C SER A 157 18.81 -14.18 15.86
N ALA A 158 18.14 -15.15 16.51
CA ALA A 158 17.75 -16.41 15.87
C ALA A 158 16.78 -16.18 14.73
N LEU A 159 15.74 -15.35 14.93
CA LEU A 159 14.80 -14.95 13.87
C LEU A 159 15.50 -14.26 12.70
N ARG A 160 16.41 -13.31 12.98
CA ARG A 160 17.18 -12.62 11.95
C ARG A 160 18.05 -13.57 11.14
N SER A 161 18.71 -14.51 11.83
CA SER A 161 19.53 -15.53 11.18
C SER A 161 18.71 -16.45 10.28
N LEU A 162 17.51 -16.85 10.72
CA LEU A 162 16.57 -17.65 9.94
C LEU A 162 16.16 -16.95 8.65
N LEU A 163 15.96 -15.63 8.71
CA LEU A 163 15.58 -14.80 7.56
C LEU A 163 16.79 -14.31 6.73
N GLY A 164 18.01 -14.68 7.10
CA GLY A 164 19.24 -14.29 6.39
C GLY A 164 19.65 -12.83 6.61
N TYR A 165 19.16 -12.16 7.65
CA TYR A 165 19.54 -10.78 7.97
C TYR A 165 20.88 -10.73 8.70
N ALA A 166 21.57 -9.60 8.58
CA ALA A 166 22.82 -9.39 9.28
C ALA A 166 22.65 -9.43 10.80
N PRO A 167 23.60 -10.01 11.55
CA PRO A 167 23.55 -10.03 13.02
C PRO A 167 23.62 -8.60 13.58
N ILE A 168 22.98 -8.40 14.71
CA ILE A 168 22.97 -7.12 15.44
C ILE A 168 23.58 -7.38 16.80
N SER A 169 24.49 -6.50 17.25
CA SER A 169 25.02 -6.50 18.60
C SER A 169 24.20 -5.58 19.49
N LEU A 170 23.91 -6.03 20.71
CA LEU A 170 23.21 -5.28 21.73
C LEU A 170 23.99 -5.42 23.04
N ASN A 171 24.25 -4.31 23.72
CA ASN A 171 24.89 -4.32 25.04
C ASN A 171 23.84 -4.55 26.15
N GLU A 172 24.28 -4.97 27.34
CA GLU A 172 23.41 -5.31 28.49
C GLU A 172 22.50 -4.15 28.96
N ASN A 173 22.85 -2.91 28.67
CA ASN A 173 22.11 -1.73 29.08
C ASN A 173 21.48 -0.98 27.91
N GLU A 174 21.26 -1.66 26.81
CA GLU A 174 20.73 -1.05 25.59
C GLU A 174 19.44 -1.75 25.12
N TYR A 175 18.61 -1.01 24.38
CA TYR A 175 17.49 -1.59 23.66
C TYR A 175 17.46 -1.10 22.22
N ILE A 176 16.88 -1.91 21.34
CA ILE A 176 16.64 -1.59 19.94
C ILE A 176 15.12 -1.56 19.71
N VAL A 177 14.67 -0.64 18.88
CA VAL A 177 13.28 -0.61 18.41
C VAL A 177 13.23 -1.29 17.05
N HIS A 178 12.50 -2.38 16.96
CA HIS A 178 12.14 -2.99 15.68
C HIS A 178 10.76 -2.51 15.27
N CYS A 179 10.60 -1.96 14.04
CA CYS A 179 9.32 -1.38 13.61
C CYS A 179 9.10 -1.52 12.10
N LEU A 180 7.88 -1.25 11.67
CA LEU A 180 7.57 -1.10 10.24
C LEU A 180 8.32 0.10 9.66
N SER A 181 8.86 -0.05 8.45
CA SER A 181 9.62 0.99 7.75
C SER A 181 8.84 2.31 7.58
N SER A 182 7.51 2.21 7.42
CA SER A 182 6.62 3.38 7.32
C SER A 182 6.55 4.24 8.59
N PHE A 183 6.89 3.66 9.75
CA PHE A 183 6.86 4.34 11.05
C PHE A 183 8.24 4.65 11.62
N GLN A 184 9.32 4.32 10.88
CA GLN A 184 10.70 4.50 11.34
C GLN A 184 10.98 5.92 11.86
N GLY A 185 10.57 6.95 11.13
CA GLY A 185 10.79 8.35 11.53
C GLY A 185 10.10 8.70 12.85
N THR A 186 8.87 8.25 13.04
CA THR A 186 8.09 8.48 14.25
C THR A 186 8.73 7.81 15.45
N PHE A 187 9.04 6.52 15.36
CA PHE A 187 9.60 5.76 16.46
C PHE A 187 11.04 6.18 16.80
N LYS A 188 11.82 6.57 15.77
CA LYS A 188 13.14 7.14 16.00
C LYS A 188 13.08 8.42 16.83
N THR A 189 12.17 9.33 16.49
CA THR A 189 11.98 10.58 17.23
C THR A 189 11.53 10.30 18.67
N CYS A 190 10.61 9.36 18.87
CA CYS A 190 10.17 8.97 20.22
C CYS A 190 11.31 8.38 21.05
N ALA A 191 12.11 7.47 20.46
CA ALA A 191 13.24 6.86 21.15
C ALA A 191 14.36 7.86 21.49
N GLU A 192 14.61 8.84 20.62
CA GLU A 192 15.58 9.91 20.88
C GLU A 192 15.10 10.89 21.97
N GLN A 193 13.80 11.15 22.07
CA GLN A 193 13.20 11.96 23.13
C GLN A 193 13.23 11.25 24.49
N HIS A 194 13.10 9.93 24.49
CA HIS A 194 13.18 9.04 25.65
C HIS A 194 14.45 8.19 25.53
N SER A 195 15.63 8.85 25.67
CA SER A 195 16.93 8.20 25.49
C SER A 195 17.19 7.04 26.46
N THR A 196 16.44 6.98 27.54
CA THR A 196 16.42 5.86 28.49
C THR A 196 15.00 5.40 28.74
N LEU A 197 14.81 4.09 28.82
CA LEU A 197 13.52 3.44 29.04
C LEU A 197 13.63 2.44 30.20
N ASP A 198 12.69 2.54 31.11
CA ASP A 198 12.58 1.59 32.22
C ASP A 198 11.76 0.38 31.79
N ILE A 199 12.42 -0.78 31.66
CA ILE A 199 11.80 -2.06 31.31
C ILE A 199 12.07 -3.07 32.41
N GLY A 200 11.02 -3.51 33.07
CA GLY A 200 11.15 -4.27 34.30
C GLY A 200 11.91 -3.48 35.37
N ASP A 201 12.97 -4.07 35.91
CA ASP A 201 13.82 -3.44 36.93
C ASP A 201 15.07 -2.74 36.32
N ASN A 202 15.16 -2.66 35.00
CA ASN A 202 16.34 -2.19 34.29
C ASN A 202 16.07 -0.87 33.54
N ASN A 203 17.05 0.04 33.57
CA ASN A 203 17.05 1.26 32.79
C ASN A 203 17.94 1.06 31.55
N LEU A 204 17.33 1.07 30.37
CA LEU A 204 17.97 0.77 29.10
C LEU A 204 18.10 2.03 28.24
N SER A 205 19.23 2.18 27.55
CA SER A 205 19.48 3.28 26.63
C SER A 205 19.16 2.86 25.18
N PHE A 206 18.68 3.82 24.38
CA PHE A 206 18.38 3.57 22.98
C PHE A 206 19.64 3.34 22.14
N ALA A 207 19.77 2.17 21.51
CA ALA A 207 20.90 1.81 20.65
C ALA A 207 20.65 1.98 19.16
N GLY A 208 19.39 1.81 18.71
CA GLY A 208 19.09 1.90 17.29
C GLY A 208 17.70 1.43 16.89
N ILE A 209 17.43 1.46 15.59
CA ILE A 209 16.15 1.07 15.02
C ILE A 209 16.36 0.11 13.85
N CYS A 210 15.52 -0.92 13.77
CA CYS A 210 15.50 -1.93 12.72
C CYS A 210 14.14 -1.94 12.02
N THR A 211 14.14 -2.15 10.71
CA THR A 211 12.92 -2.07 9.89
C THR A 211 12.75 -3.22 8.89
N GLU A 212 13.59 -4.23 8.96
CA GLU A 212 13.46 -5.41 8.11
C GLU A 212 12.18 -6.18 8.45
N PRO A 213 11.51 -6.81 7.48
CA PRO A 213 10.33 -7.62 7.74
C PRO A 213 10.58 -8.72 8.75
N LEU A 214 9.75 -8.79 9.80
CA LEU A 214 9.84 -9.77 10.87
C LEU A 214 8.45 -10.28 11.29
N ASP A 215 7.58 -10.54 10.32
CA ASP A 215 6.21 -11.00 10.55
C ASP A 215 5.33 -9.96 11.28
N GLN A 216 5.20 -8.78 10.70
CA GLN A 216 4.47 -7.64 11.25
C GLN A 216 3.22 -7.31 10.43
N TYR A 217 2.49 -8.36 10.05
CA TYR A 217 1.36 -8.18 9.12
C TYR A 217 0.04 -7.86 9.82
N ASP A 218 -0.28 -8.48 10.93
CA ASP A 218 -1.55 -8.37 11.64
C ASP A 218 -1.43 -8.19 13.15
N GLY A 219 -2.57 -8.16 13.85
CA GLY A 219 -2.65 -7.96 15.30
C GLY A 219 -1.97 -9.05 16.15
N TYR A 220 -1.57 -10.14 15.55
CA TYR A 220 -0.91 -11.28 16.20
C TYR A 220 0.52 -11.47 15.75
N SER A 221 0.99 -10.61 14.88
CA SER A 221 2.37 -10.60 14.45
C SER A 221 3.27 -9.95 15.50
N ASN A 222 4.57 -10.02 15.26
CA ASN A 222 5.63 -9.59 16.19
C ASN A 222 5.49 -8.10 16.57
N GLY A 223 4.71 -7.81 17.64
CA GLY A 223 4.52 -6.49 18.19
C GLY A 223 3.81 -5.49 17.30
N ASN A 224 3.07 -5.93 16.28
CA ASN A 224 2.34 -5.07 15.37
C ASN A 224 3.21 -3.98 14.70
N LEU A 225 3.13 -2.76 15.22
CA LEU A 225 3.84 -1.61 14.67
C LEU A 225 5.30 -1.57 15.10
N PHE A 226 5.59 -1.99 16.32
CA PHE A 226 6.94 -2.02 16.88
C PHE A 226 7.10 -3.14 17.91
N LEU A 227 8.34 -3.51 18.16
CA LEU A 227 8.75 -4.48 19.15
C LEU A 227 10.08 -3.99 19.77
N LEU A 228 10.20 -4.06 21.09
CA LEU A 228 11.42 -3.70 21.77
C LEU A 228 12.33 -4.91 21.89
N VAL A 229 13.53 -4.82 21.37
CA VAL A 229 14.58 -5.85 21.54
C VAL A 229 15.38 -5.50 22.76
N VAL A 230 15.39 -6.39 23.75
CA VAL A 230 16.03 -6.20 25.04
C VAL A 230 17.05 -7.29 25.33
N PRO A 231 18.06 -7.03 26.18
CA PRO A 231 19.01 -8.06 26.59
C PRO A 231 18.32 -9.25 27.27
N ASP A 232 18.91 -10.43 27.16
CA ASP A 232 18.35 -11.67 27.74
C ASP A 232 18.26 -11.61 29.27
N SER A 233 19.11 -10.85 29.92
CA SER A 233 19.07 -10.60 31.37
C SER A 233 17.79 -9.90 31.82
N VAL A 234 17.17 -9.10 30.97
CA VAL A 234 15.99 -8.28 31.30
C VAL A 234 14.70 -9.09 31.21
N VAL A 235 14.61 -10.05 30.29
CA VAL A 235 13.36 -10.82 30.07
C VAL A 235 12.94 -11.66 31.26
N GLY A 236 13.86 -12.04 32.16
CA GLY A 236 13.55 -12.77 33.39
C GLY A 236 12.60 -12.04 34.36
N SER A 237 12.51 -10.72 34.26
CA SER A 237 11.59 -9.88 35.04
C SER A 237 10.26 -9.59 34.36
N LEU A 238 10.10 -10.01 33.10
CA LEU A 238 8.93 -9.73 32.30
C LEU A 238 7.95 -10.93 32.29
N SER A 239 6.67 -10.65 32.09
CA SER A 239 5.67 -11.69 31.92
C SER A 239 5.61 -12.16 30.45
N THR A 240 5.47 -13.45 30.23
CA THR A 240 5.24 -14.00 28.90
C THR A 240 3.88 -13.54 28.37
N TYR A 241 3.87 -12.98 27.18
CA TYR A 241 2.63 -12.57 26.50
C TYR A 241 2.11 -13.68 25.60
N TYR A 242 2.94 -14.18 24.67
CA TYR A 242 2.73 -15.40 23.91
C TYR A 242 4.07 -16.00 23.45
N SER A 243 4.04 -17.28 23.07
CA SER A 243 5.17 -17.92 22.39
C SER A 243 4.78 -18.25 20.96
N LYS A 244 5.76 -18.20 20.06
CA LYS A 244 5.54 -18.39 18.63
C LYS A 244 6.55 -19.36 18.06
N TYR A 245 6.07 -20.26 17.21
CA TYR A 245 6.86 -21.14 16.36
C TYR A 245 6.71 -20.67 14.92
N SER A 246 7.78 -20.28 14.27
CA SER A 246 7.78 -19.81 12.89
C SER A 246 8.64 -20.69 12.01
N THR A 247 8.15 -21.03 10.83
CA THR A 247 8.79 -21.97 9.91
C THR A 247 8.97 -21.36 8.54
N LEU A 248 10.15 -21.59 7.96
CA LEU A 248 10.49 -21.26 6.58
C LEU A 248 10.68 -22.58 5.82
N MET A 249 9.96 -22.75 4.72
CA MET A 249 10.05 -23.90 3.83
C MET A 249 10.18 -23.42 2.38
N ASP A 250 10.81 -24.25 1.54
CA ASP A 250 10.93 -23.97 0.11
C ASP A 250 9.58 -24.14 -0.62
N GLU A 251 8.71 -25.01 -0.10
CA GLU A 251 7.38 -25.27 -0.64
C GLU A 251 6.30 -24.53 0.16
N PRO A 252 5.23 -24.05 -0.50
CA PRO A 252 4.11 -23.44 0.19
C PRO A 252 3.37 -24.46 1.07
N PHE A 253 2.96 -24.05 2.26
CA PHE A 253 2.12 -24.85 3.15
C PHE A 253 0.64 -24.61 2.82
N SER A 254 -0.02 -25.62 2.28
CA SER A 254 -1.39 -25.52 1.78
C SER A 254 -2.44 -25.76 2.87
N HIS A 255 -3.68 -25.39 2.59
CA HIS A 255 -4.81 -25.70 3.46
C HIS A 255 -5.04 -27.21 3.67
N ALA A 256 -4.71 -28.04 2.69
CA ALA A 256 -4.78 -29.52 2.83
C ALA A 256 -3.79 -30.02 3.88
N GLU A 257 -2.56 -29.52 3.87
CA GLU A 257 -1.54 -29.84 4.85
C GLU A 257 -1.90 -29.34 6.26
N TYR A 258 -2.57 -28.19 6.34
CA TYR A 258 -3.15 -27.72 7.60
C TYR A 258 -4.20 -28.70 8.15
N CYS A 259 -5.11 -29.20 7.31
CA CYS A 259 -6.11 -30.19 7.74
C CYS A 259 -5.46 -31.49 8.25
N GLU A 260 -4.43 -31.98 7.56
CA GLU A 260 -3.66 -33.15 8.04
C GLU A 260 -2.97 -32.88 9.38
N MET A 261 -2.42 -31.68 9.56
CA MET A 261 -1.80 -31.27 10.82
C MET A 261 -2.83 -31.10 11.95
N GLN A 262 -4.03 -30.61 11.64
CA GLN A 262 -5.13 -30.48 12.59
C GLN A 262 -5.66 -31.86 13.06
N ASP A 263 -5.64 -32.88 12.21
CA ASP A 263 -5.99 -34.27 12.60
C ASP A 263 -5.03 -34.82 13.68
N VAL A 264 -3.76 -34.39 13.64
CA VAL A 264 -2.75 -34.77 14.66
C VAL A 264 -2.83 -33.86 15.89
N PHE A 265 -3.09 -32.57 15.68
CA PHE A 265 -3.17 -31.52 16.72
C PHE A 265 -4.57 -30.88 16.75
N PRO A 266 -5.57 -31.52 17.40
CA PRO A 266 -6.96 -31.06 17.39
C PRO A 266 -7.19 -29.63 17.96
N ASN A 267 -6.27 -29.18 18.81
CA ASN A 267 -6.33 -27.84 19.41
C ASN A 267 -5.76 -26.73 18.51
N LEU A 268 -5.25 -27.09 17.32
CA LEU A 268 -4.71 -26.14 16.36
C LEU A 268 -5.84 -25.56 15.52
N ILE A 269 -6.00 -24.24 15.55
CA ILE A 269 -7.05 -23.52 14.82
C ILE A 269 -6.41 -22.48 13.89
N SER A 270 -6.90 -22.40 12.65
CA SER A 270 -6.49 -21.33 11.74
C SER A 270 -7.03 -19.98 12.25
N LEU A 271 -6.16 -18.98 12.38
CA LEU A 271 -6.51 -17.61 12.77
C LEU A 271 -7.61 -16.98 11.91
N ARG A 272 -7.82 -17.50 10.70
CA ARG A 272 -8.80 -16.97 9.74
C ARG A 272 -10.14 -17.66 9.77
N SER A 273 -10.22 -18.86 10.29
CA SER A 273 -11.51 -19.55 10.46
C SER A 273 -12.34 -18.95 11.59
N ASP A 274 -11.69 -18.26 12.52
CA ASP A 274 -12.33 -17.68 13.70
C ASP A 274 -12.24 -16.15 13.66
N SER A 275 -13.33 -15.50 13.24
CA SER A 275 -13.43 -14.04 13.16
C SER A 275 -13.51 -13.32 14.54
N SER A 276 -13.32 -14.06 15.64
CA SER A 276 -13.40 -13.54 17.00
C SER A 276 -12.01 -13.36 17.62
N SER A 277 -11.37 -12.24 17.24
CA SER A 277 -10.06 -11.80 17.73
C SER A 277 -9.92 -11.60 19.26
N SER A 278 -11.00 -11.76 20.02
CA SER A 278 -10.99 -11.57 21.47
C SER A 278 -10.68 -12.85 22.28
N LEU A 279 -10.54 -14.01 21.63
CA LEU A 279 -10.47 -15.32 22.30
C LEU A 279 -9.06 -15.82 22.63
N ILE A 280 -8.01 -15.20 22.12
CA ILE A 280 -6.62 -15.68 22.34
C ILE A 280 -6.21 -15.66 23.81
N LYS A 281 -6.83 -14.81 24.63
CA LYS A 281 -6.41 -14.62 26.03
C LYS A 281 -6.87 -15.69 27.03
N SER A 282 -7.79 -16.61 26.67
CA SER A 282 -8.45 -17.47 27.68
C SER A 282 -8.63 -18.94 27.32
N SER A 283 -8.19 -19.39 26.15
CA SER A 283 -8.45 -20.77 25.69
C SER A 283 -7.13 -21.56 25.49
N PRO A 284 -7.06 -22.86 25.82
CA PRO A 284 -5.91 -23.72 25.56
C PRO A 284 -5.85 -24.08 24.07
N VAL A 285 -5.88 -23.13 23.19
CA VAL A 285 -5.93 -23.28 21.74
C VAL A 285 -4.67 -22.65 21.16
N ASP A 286 -4.04 -23.36 20.23
CA ASP A 286 -2.95 -22.86 19.43
C ASP A 286 -3.48 -22.33 18.11
N TYR A 287 -2.97 -21.20 17.66
CA TYR A 287 -3.40 -20.55 16.43
C TYR A 287 -2.30 -20.65 15.38
N ILE A 288 -2.67 -21.12 14.19
CA ILE A 288 -1.78 -21.12 13.03
C ILE A 288 -2.15 -20.00 12.07
N ASP A 289 -1.13 -19.27 11.62
CA ASP A 289 -1.22 -18.29 10.53
C ASP A 289 -0.39 -18.79 9.34
N ILE A 290 -1.04 -18.96 8.18
CA ILE A 290 -0.46 -19.55 6.98
C ILE A 290 -0.30 -18.45 5.92
N SER A 291 0.93 -18.25 5.45
CA SER A 291 1.23 -17.20 4.48
C SER A 291 0.48 -17.38 3.15
N ASP A 292 0.25 -18.61 2.73
CA ASP A 292 -0.48 -18.90 1.49
C ASP A 292 -1.96 -18.53 1.60
N ASP A 293 -2.60 -18.77 2.75
CA ASP A 293 -3.97 -18.31 3.01
C ASP A 293 -4.07 -16.78 3.02
N ILE A 294 -3.05 -16.10 3.57
CA ILE A 294 -2.92 -14.64 3.52
C ILE A 294 -2.85 -14.17 2.06
N ARG A 295 -2.00 -14.81 1.29
CA ARG A 295 -1.78 -14.49 -0.12
C ARG A 295 -3.04 -14.71 -0.95
N GLN A 296 -3.71 -15.86 -0.78
CA GLN A 296 -4.92 -16.19 -1.51
C GLN A 296 -6.08 -15.28 -1.14
N THR A 297 -6.37 -15.10 0.14
CA THR A 297 -7.52 -14.30 0.61
C THR A 297 -7.35 -12.83 0.24
N ASN A 298 -6.18 -12.25 0.52
CA ASN A 298 -5.93 -10.86 0.17
C ASN A 298 -5.79 -10.67 -1.34
N GLY A 299 -5.14 -11.61 -2.05
CA GLY A 299 -5.06 -11.59 -3.50
C GLY A 299 -6.43 -11.57 -4.14
N PHE A 300 -7.34 -12.42 -3.69
CA PHE A 300 -8.72 -12.44 -4.16
C PHE A 300 -9.44 -11.10 -3.92
N LEU A 301 -9.33 -10.52 -2.72
CA LEU A 301 -9.93 -9.23 -2.40
C LEU A 301 -9.37 -8.09 -3.27
N TYR A 302 -8.06 -8.05 -3.47
CA TYR A 302 -7.43 -7.03 -4.31
C TYR A 302 -7.82 -7.18 -5.78
N ILE A 303 -7.83 -8.40 -6.32
CA ILE A 303 -8.23 -8.66 -7.70
C ILE A 303 -9.70 -8.30 -7.90
N THR A 304 -10.58 -8.74 -7.00
CA THR A 304 -12.03 -8.49 -7.09
C THR A 304 -12.35 -6.99 -7.02
N SER A 305 -11.59 -6.22 -6.24
CA SER A 305 -11.77 -4.76 -6.16
C SER A 305 -11.11 -4.01 -7.33
N ALA A 306 -9.97 -4.47 -7.82
CA ALA A 306 -9.20 -3.80 -8.88
C ALA A 306 -9.81 -3.99 -10.27
N LEU A 307 -10.37 -5.18 -10.58
CA LEU A 307 -10.93 -5.49 -11.89
C LEU A 307 -12.06 -4.54 -12.34
N PRO A 308 -13.09 -4.25 -11.52
CA PRO A 308 -14.13 -3.30 -11.90
C PRO A 308 -13.59 -1.89 -12.13
N VAL A 309 -12.63 -1.46 -11.31
CA VAL A 309 -12.00 -0.14 -11.44
C VAL A 309 -11.22 -0.03 -12.74
N LEU A 310 -10.44 -1.06 -13.08
CA LEU A 310 -9.70 -1.13 -14.35
C LEU A 310 -10.64 -1.15 -15.55
N TYR A 311 -11.73 -1.90 -15.46
CA TYR A 311 -12.74 -1.97 -16.52
C TYR A 311 -13.38 -0.59 -16.79
N ILE A 312 -13.75 0.14 -15.74
CA ILE A 312 -14.27 1.51 -15.87
C ILE A 312 -13.24 2.43 -16.51
N ALA A 313 -11.96 2.32 -16.13
CA ALA A 313 -10.88 3.14 -16.69
C ALA A 313 -10.71 2.88 -18.20
N ILE A 314 -10.79 1.62 -18.63
CA ILE A 314 -10.73 1.25 -20.06
C ILE A 314 -11.92 1.82 -20.83
N ILE A 315 -13.15 1.68 -20.31
CA ILE A 315 -14.36 2.24 -20.96
C ILE A 315 -14.23 3.75 -21.13
N LEU A 316 -13.80 4.46 -20.10
CA LEU A 316 -13.62 5.91 -20.16
C LEU A 316 -12.56 6.30 -21.20
N SER A 317 -11.47 5.55 -21.28
CA SER A 317 -10.42 5.78 -22.30
C SER A 317 -10.94 5.56 -23.71
N VAL A 318 -11.63 4.44 -23.97
CA VAL A 318 -12.21 4.12 -25.27
C VAL A 318 -13.26 5.17 -25.67
N SER A 319 -14.11 5.60 -24.73
CA SER A 319 -15.09 6.67 -24.95
C SER A 319 -14.40 7.98 -25.34
N GLY A 320 -13.31 8.33 -24.66
CA GLY A 320 -12.50 9.50 -24.99
C GLY A 320 -11.93 9.44 -26.41
N PHE A 321 -11.33 8.31 -26.79
CA PHE A 321 -10.82 8.12 -28.17
C PHE A 321 -11.92 8.17 -29.22
N THR A 322 -13.11 7.63 -28.92
CA THR A 322 -14.27 7.68 -29.83
C THR A 322 -14.72 9.12 -30.07
N VAL A 323 -14.74 9.96 -29.03
CA VAL A 323 -15.08 11.38 -29.15
C VAL A 323 -14.03 12.12 -29.98
N ILE A 324 -12.73 11.85 -29.78
CA ILE A 324 -11.66 12.44 -30.61
C ILE A 324 -11.87 12.04 -32.09
N ALA A 325 -12.02 10.77 -32.37
CA ALA A 325 -12.21 10.28 -33.74
C ALA A 325 -13.45 10.92 -34.40
N SER A 326 -14.56 11.01 -33.67
CA SER A 326 -15.78 11.65 -34.16
C SER A 326 -15.57 13.15 -34.46
N ASN A 327 -14.89 13.87 -33.57
CA ASN A 327 -14.59 15.29 -33.78
C ASN A 327 -13.70 15.50 -35.00
N VAL A 328 -12.63 14.71 -35.16
CA VAL A 328 -11.74 14.78 -36.33
C VAL A 328 -12.49 14.48 -37.63
N LEU A 329 -13.38 13.48 -37.63
CA LEU A 329 -14.23 13.16 -38.81
C LEU A 329 -15.18 14.34 -39.17
N CYS A 330 -15.85 14.90 -38.18
CA CYS A 330 -16.74 16.05 -38.38
C CYS A 330 -15.99 17.27 -38.89
N GLU A 331 -14.78 17.54 -38.40
CA GLU A 331 -13.94 18.63 -38.91
C GLU A 331 -13.49 18.42 -40.33
N ASN A 332 -13.04 17.20 -40.68
CA ASN A 332 -12.64 16.88 -42.04
C ASN A 332 -13.81 17.03 -43.04
N LEU A 333 -15.02 16.66 -42.64
CA LEU A 333 -16.22 16.84 -43.48
C LEU A 333 -16.57 18.33 -43.67
N LYS A 334 -16.51 19.13 -42.59
CA LYS A 334 -16.71 20.59 -42.68
C LYS A 334 -15.65 21.26 -43.57
N ALA A 335 -14.37 20.94 -43.33
CA ALA A 335 -13.27 21.45 -44.16
C ALA A 335 -13.43 21.10 -45.64
N SER A 336 -13.79 19.86 -45.96
CA SER A 336 -14.06 19.44 -47.34
C SER A 336 -15.20 20.24 -48.01
N HIS A 337 -16.25 20.53 -47.24
CA HIS A 337 -17.36 21.35 -47.73
C HIS A 337 -16.91 22.79 -47.96
N ASP A 338 -16.18 23.39 -47.06
CA ASP A 338 -15.66 24.78 -47.12
C ASP A 338 -14.69 24.93 -48.30
N PHE A 339 -13.80 23.93 -48.53
CA PHE A 339 -12.91 23.92 -49.67
C PHE A 339 -13.67 23.88 -51.00
N ARG A 340 -14.77 23.11 -51.05
CA ARG A 340 -15.62 23.06 -52.28
C ARG A 340 -16.27 24.39 -52.56
N ILE A 341 -16.70 25.15 -51.53
CA ILE A 341 -17.25 26.50 -51.65
C ILE A 341 -16.18 27.46 -52.14
N LEU A 342 -14.99 27.48 -51.51
CA LEU A 342 -13.88 28.34 -51.92
C LEU A 342 -13.42 28.10 -53.35
N LYS A 343 -13.37 26.86 -53.80
CA LYS A 343 -13.08 26.46 -55.18
C LYS A 343 -14.12 27.00 -56.14
N ASN A 344 -15.41 26.94 -55.78
CA ASN A 344 -16.51 27.45 -56.62
C ASN A 344 -16.51 28.99 -56.72
N ILE A 345 -15.95 29.70 -55.73
CA ILE A 345 -15.78 31.16 -55.73
C ILE A 345 -14.55 31.62 -56.55
N GLY A 346 -13.70 30.63 -57.01
CA GLY A 346 -12.57 30.93 -57.90
C GLY A 346 -11.19 31.07 -57.22
N TYR A 347 -11.05 30.57 -55.99
CA TYR A 347 -9.73 30.50 -55.35
C TYR A 347 -8.84 29.44 -56.00
N ASP A 348 -7.58 29.84 -56.29
CA ASP A 348 -6.58 28.96 -56.87
C ASP A 348 -6.15 27.83 -55.92
N ILE A 349 -5.89 26.65 -56.51
CA ILE A 349 -5.54 25.41 -55.75
C ILE A 349 -4.32 25.65 -54.88
N HIS A 350 -3.30 26.41 -55.30
CA HIS A 350 -2.12 26.72 -54.50
C HIS A 350 -2.42 27.56 -53.25
N THR A 351 -3.42 28.43 -53.33
CA THR A 351 -3.87 29.25 -52.19
C THR A 351 -4.68 28.36 -51.25
N LEU A 352 -5.45 27.41 -51.73
CA LEU A 352 -6.17 26.42 -50.92
C LEU A 352 -5.23 25.48 -50.20
N GLU A 353 -4.16 24.97 -50.82
CA GLU A 353 -3.14 24.16 -50.19
C GLU A 353 -2.40 24.89 -49.06
N LYS A 354 -2.08 26.21 -49.25
CA LYS A 354 -1.52 27.02 -48.16
C LYS A 354 -2.47 27.17 -46.99
N ILE A 355 -3.76 27.36 -47.22
CA ILE A 355 -4.79 27.44 -46.19
C ILE A 355 -4.89 26.10 -45.42
N THR A 356 -4.79 24.95 -46.13
CA THR A 356 -4.81 23.63 -45.50
C THR A 356 -3.60 23.36 -44.62
N LEU A 357 -2.43 23.90 -44.97
CA LEU A 357 -1.20 23.76 -44.19
C LEU A 357 -1.23 24.59 -42.89
N TYR A 358 -2.10 25.62 -42.81
CA TYR A 358 -2.30 26.42 -41.58
C TYR A 358 -3.53 26.01 -40.77
N HIS A 359 -4.25 24.97 -41.23
CA HIS A 359 -5.35 24.30 -40.53
C HIS A 359 -4.90 22.99 -39.84
#